data_6caa58e47dbecaa60136447da2bb87bc
#
_entry.id   6caa58e47dbecaa60136447da2bb87bc
#
_cell.length_a   1.000
_cell.length_b   1.000
_cell.length_c   1.000
_cell.angle_alpha   90.00
_cell.angle_beta   90.00
_cell.angle_gamma   90.00
#
_symmetry.space_group_name_H-M   'P 1'
#
loop_
_entity.id
_entity.type
_entity.pdbx_description
1 polymer ?
#
loop_
_entity_poly.entity_id
_entity_poly.type
_entity_poly.pdbx_seq_one_letter_code
_entity_poly.pdbx_strand_id
1 'polypeptide(L)'
;SLRKDGPLPDTFPYHSLEQDRGRIFIGDSVLLASYPAGFLGSIAVQKDLYQTSTTANIKDIFTFQSGLVDLFSVGGNAVAQKGSSGSAVVDLNTGRVLGIIVTSSNGETTAERDLHAIVFAHMSESMKKDVGFTLEEFLSGDPSAEAALFQKNVSPALLQILSQYSPSGQAPR
;
A
#
# COMPACT_ATOMS: atom_id res chain seq x y z
N SER A 1 -5.65 -5.63 -18.83
CA SER A 1 -4.27 -5.48 -19.29
C SER A 1 -4.19 -4.22 -20.13
N LEU A 2 -3.35 -3.28 -19.75
CA LEU A 2 -2.99 -2.15 -20.61
C LEU A 2 -2.32 -2.75 -21.86
N ARG A 3 -2.88 -2.49 -23.04
CA ARG A 3 -2.25 -2.89 -24.29
C ARG A 3 -0.91 -2.17 -24.38
N LYS A 4 0.16 -2.92 -24.63
CA LYS A 4 1.53 -2.37 -24.75
C LYS A 4 1.69 -1.30 -25.83
N ASP A 5 0.74 -1.19 -26.77
CA ASP A 5 0.88 -0.41 -28.00
C ASP A 5 -0.27 0.61 -28.21
N GLY A 6 -1.07 0.89 -27.19
CA GLY A 6 -2.14 1.90 -27.27
C GLY A 6 -1.78 3.19 -26.54
N PRO A 7 -2.35 4.35 -26.94
CA PRO A 7 -2.21 5.58 -26.16
C PRO A 7 -2.76 5.36 -24.75
N LEU A 8 -2.08 5.94 -23.77
CA LEU A 8 -2.62 5.98 -22.39
C LEU A 8 -3.95 6.73 -22.41
N PRO A 9 -4.92 6.33 -21.55
CA PRO A 9 -6.15 7.11 -21.39
C PRO A 9 -5.82 8.51 -20.88
N ASP A 10 -6.57 9.52 -21.33
CA ASP A 10 -6.38 10.91 -20.92
C ASP A 10 -6.60 11.11 -19.42
N THR A 11 -7.40 10.25 -18.80
CA THR A 11 -7.65 10.24 -17.35
C THR A 11 -7.64 8.82 -16.82
N PHE A 12 -7.08 8.64 -15.62
CA PHE A 12 -7.16 7.39 -14.87
C PHE A 12 -8.18 7.52 -13.74
N PRO A 13 -9.10 6.56 -13.57
CA PRO A 13 -9.97 6.55 -12.40
C PRO A 13 -9.12 6.39 -11.13
N TYR A 14 -9.46 7.15 -10.11
CA TYR A 14 -8.79 7.08 -8.81
C TYR A 14 -9.82 7.12 -7.68
N HIS A 15 -9.42 6.64 -6.51
CA HIS A 15 -10.20 6.73 -5.29
C HIS A 15 -9.64 7.86 -4.41
N SER A 16 -10.53 8.64 -3.81
CA SER A 16 -10.13 9.63 -2.80
C SER A 16 -9.66 8.94 -1.53
N LEU A 17 -8.71 9.56 -0.82
CA LEU A 17 -8.23 9.07 0.47
C LEU A 17 -9.19 9.51 1.59
N GLU A 18 -9.38 8.67 2.62
CA GLU A 18 -10.09 9.07 3.83
C GLU A 18 -9.11 9.76 4.80
N GLN A 19 -9.45 10.98 5.19
CA GLN A 19 -8.62 11.83 6.05
C GLN A 19 -9.15 11.89 7.49
N ASP A 20 -10.37 11.46 7.71
CA ASP A 20 -11.02 11.50 9.01
C ASP A 20 -10.91 10.13 9.70
N ARG A 21 -10.01 10.04 10.69
CA ARG A 21 -9.83 8.82 11.50
C ARG A 21 -11.08 8.47 12.32
N GLY A 22 -11.95 9.45 12.60
CA GLY A 22 -13.20 9.24 13.32
C GLY A 22 -14.29 8.53 12.50
N ARG A 23 -14.01 8.22 11.22
CA ARG A 23 -14.93 7.50 10.31
C ARG A 23 -14.59 6.04 10.12
N ILE A 24 -13.69 5.49 10.92
CA ILE A 24 -13.26 4.08 10.84
C ILE A 24 -13.81 3.36 12.07
N PHE A 25 -14.72 2.43 11.85
CA PHE A 25 -15.39 1.70 12.93
C PHE A 25 -15.25 0.19 12.76
N ILE A 26 -15.24 -0.52 13.90
CA ILE A 26 -15.34 -1.98 13.90
C ILE A 26 -16.67 -2.37 13.25
N GLY A 27 -16.62 -3.32 12.32
CA GLY A 27 -17.76 -3.79 11.55
C GLY A 27 -17.92 -3.15 10.18
N ASP A 28 -17.22 -2.04 9.88
CA ASP A 28 -17.27 -1.44 8.54
C ASP A 28 -16.84 -2.41 7.47
N SER A 29 -17.61 -2.44 6.38
CA SER A 29 -17.34 -3.33 5.25
C SER A 29 -16.32 -2.69 4.30
N VAL A 30 -15.28 -3.44 3.97
CA VAL A 30 -14.18 -2.98 3.15
C VAL A 30 -13.90 -3.92 1.98
N LEU A 31 -13.39 -3.37 0.89
CA LEU A 31 -12.81 -4.08 -0.24
C LEU A 31 -11.29 -4.03 -0.15
N LEU A 32 -10.66 -5.18 -0.27
CA LEU A 32 -9.22 -5.30 -0.43
C LEU A 32 -8.91 -5.71 -1.87
N ALA A 33 -7.93 -5.03 -2.48
CA ALA A 33 -7.44 -5.37 -3.81
C ALA A 33 -5.91 -5.50 -3.75
N SER A 34 -5.39 -6.64 -4.13
CA SER A 34 -4.00 -7.05 -3.92
C SER A 34 -3.45 -7.85 -5.10
N TYR A 35 -2.14 -7.98 -5.13
CA TYR A 35 -1.41 -8.91 -6.01
C TYR A 35 -0.69 -9.97 -5.17
N PRO A 36 -1.42 -10.92 -4.55
CA PRO A 36 -0.82 -11.90 -3.66
C PRO A 36 0.09 -12.85 -4.45
N ALA A 37 1.33 -12.98 -3.99
CA ALA A 37 2.34 -13.83 -4.62
C ALA A 37 2.49 -15.20 -3.93
N GLY A 38 1.76 -15.44 -2.85
CA GLY A 38 1.97 -16.58 -1.97
C GLY A 38 1.73 -17.95 -2.59
N PHE A 39 0.84 -18.07 -3.58
CA PHE A 39 0.55 -19.31 -4.30
C PHE A 39 1.29 -19.45 -5.62
N LEU A 40 1.87 -18.36 -6.11
CA LEU A 40 2.61 -18.34 -7.37
C LEU A 40 4.11 -18.33 -7.03
N GLY A 41 4.85 -19.30 -7.53
CA GLY A 41 6.31 -19.24 -7.43
C GLY A 41 6.83 -17.95 -8.08
N SER A 42 8.01 -17.49 -7.65
CA SER A 42 8.63 -16.23 -8.09
C SER A 42 8.67 -16.04 -9.63
N ILE A 43 8.81 -17.12 -10.40
CA ILE A 43 8.84 -17.10 -11.87
C ILE A 43 7.45 -16.77 -12.45
N ALA A 44 6.36 -17.25 -11.85
CA ALA A 44 5.00 -16.96 -12.32
C ALA A 44 4.61 -15.51 -12.04
N VAL A 45 5.01 -14.97 -10.90
CA VAL A 45 4.78 -13.55 -10.53
C VAL A 45 5.50 -12.60 -11.49
N GLN A 46 6.68 -12.98 -12.00
CA GLN A 46 7.41 -12.16 -12.97
C GLN A 46 6.76 -12.10 -14.36
N LYS A 47 5.95 -13.09 -14.70
CA LYS A 47 5.29 -13.16 -16.02
C LYS A 47 3.91 -12.52 -16.03
N ASP A 48 3.09 -12.79 -15.01
CA ASP A 48 1.72 -12.30 -14.92
C ASP A 48 1.34 -12.00 -13.49
N LEU A 49 0.99 -10.74 -13.22
CA LEU A 49 0.45 -10.28 -11.95
C LEU A 49 -1.08 -10.42 -11.99
N TYR A 50 -1.62 -11.36 -11.22
CA TYR A 50 -3.06 -11.53 -11.08
C TYR A 50 -3.57 -10.75 -9.87
N GLN A 51 -4.45 -9.80 -10.14
CA GLN A 51 -5.15 -9.08 -9.09
C GLN A 51 -6.17 -10.01 -8.42
N THR A 52 -6.16 -10.04 -7.10
CA THR A 52 -7.16 -10.70 -6.28
C THR A 52 -7.86 -9.65 -5.43
N SER A 53 -9.18 -9.69 -5.39
CA SER A 53 -9.97 -8.84 -4.50
C SER A 53 -10.86 -9.68 -3.60
N THR A 54 -11.13 -9.16 -2.42
CA THR A 54 -12.03 -9.77 -1.45
C THR A 54 -12.69 -8.69 -0.61
N THR A 55 -13.86 -8.99 -0.06
CA THR A 55 -14.51 -8.15 0.93
C THR A 55 -14.22 -8.70 2.33
N ALA A 56 -14.13 -7.80 3.29
CA ALA A 56 -13.94 -8.12 4.70
C ALA A 56 -14.66 -7.06 5.56
N ASN A 57 -14.63 -7.26 6.88
CA ASN A 57 -15.06 -6.24 7.82
C ASN A 57 -13.90 -5.86 8.72
N ILE A 58 -13.83 -4.61 9.14
CA ILE A 58 -12.89 -4.16 10.17
C ILE A 58 -13.19 -4.93 11.46
N LYS A 59 -12.17 -5.62 11.99
CA LYS A 59 -12.29 -6.48 13.18
C LYS A 59 -11.90 -5.75 14.44
N ASP A 60 -10.77 -5.07 14.39
CA ASP A 60 -10.20 -4.33 15.50
C ASP A 60 -9.58 -3.02 15.01
N ILE A 61 -9.50 -2.05 15.92
CA ILE A 61 -8.84 -0.76 15.70
C ILE A 61 -7.77 -0.56 16.79
N PHE A 62 -6.66 0.06 16.38
CA PHE A 62 -5.52 0.29 17.26
C PHE A 62 -5.13 1.77 17.21
N THR A 63 -4.76 2.30 18.40
CA THR A 63 -4.28 3.67 18.56
C THR A 63 -2.88 3.63 19.16
N PHE A 64 -1.93 4.42 18.64
CA PHE A 64 -0.56 4.44 19.17
C PHE A 64 -0.43 5.44 20.33
N GLN A 65 -0.83 6.68 20.14
CA GLN A 65 -0.69 7.73 21.18
C GLN A 65 -1.84 8.72 21.21
N SER A 66 -2.55 8.92 20.11
CA SER A 66 -3.48 10.04 19.94
C SER A 66 -4.92 9.77 20.40
N GLY A 67 -5.27 8.52 20.74
CA GLY A 67 -6.67 8.12 20.92
C GLY A 67 -7.47 8.06 19.61
N LEU A 68 -6.83 8.34 18.47
CA LEU A 68 -7.40 8.23 17.13
C LEU A 68 -6.93 6.92 16.48
N VAL A 69 -7.67 6.43 15.49
CA VAL A 69 -7.34 5.19 14.80
C VAL A 69 -6.07 5.38 13.97
N ASP A 70 -5.03 4.63 14.28
CA ASP A 70 -3.76 4.62 13.55
C ASP A 70 -3.61 3.38 12.67
N LEU A 71 -4.12 2.25 13.15
CA LEU A 71 -4.09 0.96 12.48
C LEU A 71 -5.43 0.26 12.68
N PHE A 72 -5.84 -0.59 11.74
CA PHE A 72 -6.98 -1.47 11.92
C PHE A 72 -6.72 -2.85 11.34
N SER A 73 -7.43 -3.86 11.84
CA SER A 73 -7.36 -5.22 11.33
C SER A 73 -8.60 -5.57 10.50
N VAL A 74 -8.42 -6.44 9.52
CA VAL A 74 -9.50 -6.91 8.63
C VAL A 74 -9.66 -8.43 8.66
N GLY A 75 -8.96 -9.09 9.58
CA GLY A 75 -8.99 -10.54 9.73
C GLY A 75 -8.34 -11.30 8.58
N GLY A 76 -8.38 -12.62 8.68
CA GLY A 76 -7.89 -13.52 7.65
C GLY A 76 -8.84 -13.59 6.46
N ASN A 77 -8.28 -13.55 5.25
CA ASN A 77 -9.05 -13.59 4.02
C ASN A 77 -8.17 -14.05 2.83
N ALA A 78 -8.75 -14.16 1.63
CA ALA A 78 -8.06 -14.68 0.45
C ALA A 78 -6.79 -13.91 0.06
N VAL A 79 -6.68 -12.63 0.42
CA VAL A 79 -5.49 -11.81 0.14
C VAL A 79 -4.48 -11.81 1.29
N ALA A 80 -4.70 -12.55 2.38
CA ALA A 80 -3.78 -12.64 3.53
C ALA A 80 -2.53 -13.49 3.21
N GLN A 81 -1.74 -13.06 2.25
CA GLN A 81 -0.60 -13.76 1.70
C GLN A 81 0.60 -12.82 1.50
N LYS A 82 1.78 -13.41 1.30
CA LYS A 82 2.96 -12.64 0.88
C LYS A 82 2.68 -11.89 -0.42
N GLY A 83 3.11 -10.65 -0.51
CA GLY A 83 2.85 -9.76 -1.64
C GLY A 83 1.65 -8.83 -1.45
N SER A 84 0.87 -8.99 -0.40
CA SER A 84 -0.28 -8.12 -0.12
C SER A 84 0.08 -6.79 0.56
N SER A 85 1.29 -6.63 1.07
CA SER A 85 1.75 -5.34 1.61
C SER A 85 1.70 -4.24 0.53
N GLY A 86 1.21 -3.05 0.89
CA GLY A 86 0.94 -1.95 -0.03
C GLY A 86 -0.43 -1.99 -0.71
N SER A 87 -1.22 -3.04 -0.48
CA SER A 87 -2.57 -3.18 -1.04
C SER A 87 -3.54 -2.21 -0.40
N ALA A 88 -4.42 -1.62 -1.22
CA ALA A 88 -5.43 -0.68 -0.76
C ALA A 88 -6.57 -1.38 -0.02
N VAL A 89 -7.06 -0.72 1.04
CA VAL A 89 -8.30 -1.06 1.74
C VAL A 89 -9.30 0.06 1.50
N VAL A 90 -10.40 -0.25 0.83
CA VAL A 90 -11.41 0.71 0.38
C VAL A 90 -12.70 0.48 1.16
N ASP A 91 -13.26 1.54 1.72
CA ASP A 91 -14.60 1.51 2.33
C ASP A 91 -15.66 1.28 1.24
N LEU A 92 -16.47 0.24 1.40
CA LEU A 92 -17.52 -0.12 0.44
C LEU A 92 -18.68 0.88 0.40
N ASN A 93 -18.90 1.64 1.45
CA ASN A 93 -20.01 2.61 1.50
C ASN A 93 -19.65 3.91 0.80
N THR A 94 -18.40 4.37 0.95
CA THR A 94 -17.96 5.68 0.45
C THR A 94 -17.08 5.60 -0.79
N GLY A 95 -16.49 4.44 -1.06
CA GLY A 95 -15.47 4.26 -2.10
C GLY A 95 -14.14 4.93 -1.78
N ARG A 96 -13.92 5.40 -0.54
CA ARG A 96 -12.67 6.03 -0.13
C ARG A 96 -11.65 4.99 0.32
N VAL A 97 -10.39 5.27 0.05
CA VAL A 97 -9.29 4.43 0.53
C VAL A 97 -9.00 4.79 1.97
N LEU A 98 -9.20 3.85 2.90
CA LEU A 98 -8.97 4.03 4.33
C LEU A 98 -7.48 3.92 4.69
N GLY A 99 -6.76 3.01 4.05
CA GLY A 99 -5.37 2.72 4.34
C GLY A 99 -4.76 1.69 3.41
N ILE A 100 -3.55 1.27 3.75
CA ILE A 100 -2.81 0.22 3.04
C ILE A 100 -2.41 -0.90 3.98
N ILE A 101 -2.41 -2.13 3.47
CA ILE A 101 -1.92 -3.31 4.19
C ILE A 101 -0.42 -3.17 4.44
N VAL A 102 0.01 -3.30 5.70
CA VAL A 102 1.42 -3.18 6.09
C VAL A 102 1.98 -4.43 6.73
N THR A 103 1.15 -5.22 7.43
CA THR A 103 1.61 -6.42 8.12
C THR A 103 0.47 -7.44 8.27
N SER A 104 0.83 -8.64 8.69
CA SER A 104 -0.12 -9.67 9.10
C SER A 104 0.38 -10.40 10.34
N SER A 105 -0.53 -10.94 11.13
CA SER A 105 -0.17 -11.90 12.16
C SER A 105 0.36 -13.20 11.53
N ASN A 106 1.06 -13.98 12.33
CA ASN A 106 1.48 -15.33 11.94
C ASN A 106 0.26 -16.26 11.94
N GLY A 107 0.17 -17.14 10.94
CA GLY A 107 -0.84 -18.17 10.81
C GLY A 107 -0.45 -19.16 9.73
N GLU A 108 -0.85 -20.42 9.88
CA GLU A 108 -0.56 -21.46 8.89
C GLU A 108 -1.40 -21.27 7.64
N THR A 109 -2.65 -20.88 7.81
CA THR A 109 -3.61 -20.63 6.73
C THR A 109 -3.88 -19.14 6.53
N THR A 110 -4.42 -18.76 5.37
CA THR A 110 -4.84 -17.37 5.09
C THR A 110 -5.99 -16.91 6.00
N ALA A 111 -6.81 -17.84 6.49
CA ALA A 111 -7.91 -17.54 7.40
C ALA A 111 -7.42 -17.19 8.83
N GLU A 112 -6.27 -17.70 9.23
CA GLU A 112 -5.67 -17.46 10.55
C GLU A 112 -4.79 -16.20 10.59
N ARG A 113 -4.36 -15.71 9.43
CA ARG A 113 -3.53 -14.52 9.32
C ARG A 113 -4.38 -13.28 9.36
N ASP A 114 -4.27 -12.52 10.44
CA ASP A 114 -4.95 -11.23 10.54
C ASP A 114 -4.15 -10.14 9.82
N LEU A 115 -4.75 -9.53 8.80
CA LEU A 115 -4.15 -8.43 8.04
C LEU A 115 -4.39 -7.11 8.76
N HIS A 116 -3.32 -6.31 8.87
CA HIS A 116 -3.37 -4.99 9.45
C HIS A 116 -3.09 -3.92 8.40
N ALA A 117 -3.89 -2.87 8.42
CA ALA A 117 -3.77 -1.72 7.54
C ALA A 117 -3.47 -0.46 8.33
N ILE A 118 -2.45 0.30 7.88
CA ILE A 118 -2.17 1.63 8.41
C ILE A 118 -3.09 2.65 7.74
N VAL A 119 -3.64 3.56 8.55
CA VAL A 119 -4.61 4.57 8.09
C VAL A 119 -3.91 5.69 7.33
N PHE A 120 -4.47 6.13 6.20
CA PHE A 120 -3.88 7.22 5.41
C PHE A 120 -3.79 8.53 6.18
N ALA A 121 -4.78 8.86 6.99
CA ALA A 121 -4.75 10.05 7.84
C ALA A 121 -3.55 10.03 8.81
N HIS A 122 -3.23 8.84 9.39
CA HIS A 122 -2.04 8.69 10.24
C HIS A 122 -0.74 8.92 9.44
N MET A 123 -0.64 8.33 8.24
CA MET A 123 0.52 8.55 7.38
C MET A 123 0.69 10.01 6.99
N SER A 124 -0.42 10.69 6.65
CA SER A 124 -0.45 12.11 6.29
C SER A 124 0.05 13.00 7.43
N GLU A 125 -0.41 12.76 8.66
CA GLU A 125 0.06 13.47 9.85
C GLU A 125 1.55 13.22 10.15
N SER A 126 2.00 11.96 10.01
CA SER A 126 3.41 11.61 10.18
C SER A 126 4.29 12.31 9.16
N MET A 127 3.89 12.32 7.89
CA MET A 127 4.58 13.08 6.84
C MET A 127 4.63 14.57 7.15
N LYS A 128 3.52 15.17 7.59
CA LYS A 128 3.48 16.59 7.97
C LYS A 128 4.48 16.91 9.07
N LYS A 129 4.58 16.04 10.06
CA LYS A 129 5.52 16.19 11.19
C LYS A 129 6.98 16.03 10.75
N ASP A 130 7.28 15.04 9.90
CA ASP A 130 8.65 14.64 9.60
C ASP A 130 9.25 15.41 8.43
N VAL A 131 8.44 15.77 7.41
CA VAL A 131 8.90 16.41 6.17
C VAL A 131 8.21 17.74 5.85
N GLY A 132 7.21 18.13 6.64
CA GLY A 132 6.59 19.47 6.59
C GLY A 132 5.37 19.57 5.65
N PHE A 133 4.98 18.52 4.93
CA PHE A 133 3.80 18.48 4.07
C PHE A 133 3.01 17.19 4.27
N THR A 134 1.71 17.23 3.96
CA THR A 134 0.83 16.07 4.03
C THR A 134 0.98 15.16 2.81
N LEU A 135 0.44 13.95 2.91
CA LEU A 135 0.40 13.03 1.76
C LEU A 135 -0.43 13.63 0.61
N GLU A 136 -1.52 14.32 0.89
CA GLU A 136 -2.36 14.97 -0.12
C GLU A 136 -1.64 16.13 -0.80
N GLU A 137 -0.94 16.97 -0.02
CA GLU A 137 -0.12 18.06 -0.56
C GLU A 137 0.94 17.49 -1.50
N PHE A 138 1.57 16.36 -1.15
CA PHE A 138 2.53 15.68 -2.00
C PHE A 138 1.90 15.10 -3.28
N LEU A 139 0.78 14.38 -3.14
CA LEU A 139 0.12 13.72 -4.28
C LEU A 139 -0.55 14.69 -5.25
N SER A 140 -0.99 15.86 -4.78
CA SER A 140 -1.60 16.91 -5.61
C SER A 140 -0.60 17.94 -6.15
N GLY A 141 0.63 17.93 -5.62
CA GLY A 141 1.69 18.85 -6.00
C GLY A 141 2.49 18.38 -7.23
N ASP A 142 3.47 19.19 -7.61
CA ASP A 142 4.48 18.80 -8.59
C ASP A 142 5.72 18.28 -7.85
N PRO A 143 5.98 16.96 -7.85
CA PRO A 143 7.11 16.35 -7.13
C PRO A 143 8.46 16.51 -7.83
N SER A 144 8.54 17.31 -8.91
CA SER A 144 9.76 17.41 -9.73
C SER A 144 10.96 17.92 -8.93
N ALA A 145 10.76 18.88 -8.01
CA ALA A 145 11.82 19.41 -7.18
C ALA A 145 12.35 18.37 -6.19
N GLU A 146 11.45 17.67 -5.50
CA GLU A 146 11.77 16.59 -4.56
C GLU A 146 12.45 15.42 -5.27
N ALA A 147 11.96 15.05 -6.45
CA ALA A 147 12.55 14.00 -7.29
C ALA A 147 13.99 14.38 -7.71
N ALA A 148 14.23 15.63 -8.10
CA ALA A 148 15.56 16.12 -8.43
C ALA A 148 16.51 16.09 -7.22
N LEU A 149 16.04 16.51 -6.03
CA LEU A 149 16.80 16.43 -4.80
C LEU A 149 17.11 14.98 -4.41
N PHE A 150 16.14 14.08 -4.53
CA PHE A 150 16.34 12.65 -4.29
C PHE A 150 17.40 12.07 -5.24
N GLN A 151 17.29 12.33 -6.53
CA GLN A 151 18.25 11.86 -7.53
C GLN A 151 19.66 12.39 -7.27
N LYS A 152 19.78 13.63 -6.83
CA LYS A 152 21.09 14.25 -6.54
C LYS A 152 21.72 13.75 -5.24
N ASN A 153 20.94 13.64 -4.17
CA ASN A 153 21.48 13.48 -2.82
C ASN A 153 21.34 12.04 -2.27
N VAL A 154 20.33 11.28 -2.71
CA VAL A 154 19.99 9.98 -2.13
C VAL A 154 20.27 8.83 -3.09
N SER A 155 19.86 8.95 -4.34
CA SER A 155 20.00 7.89 -5.35
C SER A 155 21.44 7.37 -5.50
N PRO A 156 22.50 8.19 -5.53
CA PRO A 156 23.89 7.68 -5.64
C PRO A 156 24.29 6.78 -4.47
N ALA A 157 23.92 7.16 -3.25
CA ALA A 157 24.22 6.36 -2.06
C ALA A 157 23.46 5.03 -2.06
N LEU A 158 22.18 5.03 -2.45
CA LEU A 158 21.39 3.80 -2.60
C LEU A 158 21.94 2.88 -3.67
N LEU A 159 22.34 3.42 -4.82
CA LEU A 159 22.95 2.63 -5.89
C LEU A 159 24.28 2.01 -5.45
N GLN A 160 25.09 2.74 -4.68
CA GLN A 160 26.33 2.20 -4.12
C GLN A 160 26.05 1.04 -3.16
N ILE A 161 25.07 1.18 -2.27
CA ILE A 161 24.66 0.11 -1.35
C ILE A 161 24.15 -1.10 -2.14
N LEU A 162 23.22 -0.91 -3.07
CA LEU A 162 22.63 -1.99 -3.86
C LEU A 162 23.68 -2.72 -4.72
N SER A 163 24.68 -2.01 -5.25
CA SER A 163 25.74 -2.64 -6.05
C SER A 163 26.62 -3.60 -5.22
N GLN A 164 26.74 -3.39 -3.90
CA GLN A 164 27.46 -4.29 -3.00
C GLN A 164 26.73 -5.61 -2.74
N TYR A 165 25.38 -5.61 -2.88
CA TYR A 165 24.54 -6.78 -2.64
C TYR A 165 24.05 -7.46 -3.92
N SER A 166 24.29 -6.87 -5.09
CA SER A 166 23.97 -7.52 -6.37
C SER A 166 25.06 -8.54 -6.70
N PRO A 167 24.69 -9.80 -7.01
CA PRO A 167 25.66 -10.75 -7.54
C PRO A 167 26.28 -10.16 -8.80
N SER A 168 27.59 -10.07 -8.82
CA SER A 168 28.39 -9.50 -9.89
C SER A 168 27.91 -9.94 -11.27
N GLY A 169 27.43 -9.00 -12.09
CA GLY A 169 27.52 -9.09 -13.52
C GLY A 169 26.27 -9.24 -14.38
N GLN A 170 25.05 -9.02 -13.88
CA GLN A 170 23.90 -8.87 -14.79
C GLN A 170 23.20 -7.53 -14.54
N ALA A 171 23.46 -6.58 -15.46
CA ALA A 171 22.62 -5.42 -15.61
C ALA A 171 21.18 -5.89 -15.93
N PRO A 172 20.13 -5.31 -15.34
CA PRO A 172 18.76 -5.61 -15.72
C PRO A 172 18.56 -5.23 -17.19
N ARG A 173 18.12 -6.20 -17.99
CA ARG A 173 17.69 -6.00 -19.39
C ARG A 173 16.29 -5.40 -19.42
#